data_b196db3c4f16a16bce29051216797e7c
#
_entry.id   b196db3c4f16a16bce29051216797e7c
#
_cell.length_a   1.000
_cell.length_b   1.000
_cell.length_c   1.000
_cell.angle_alpha   90.00
_cell.angle_beta   90.00
_cell.angle_gamma   90.00
#
_symmetry.space_group_name_H-M   'P 1'
#
loop_
_entity.id
_entity.type
_entity.pdbx_description
1 polymer ?
#
loop_
_entity_poly.entity_id
_entity_poly.type
_entity_poly.pdbx_seq_one_letter_code
_entity_poly.pdbx_strand_id
1 'polypeptide(L)'
;MSDSTTVASLLAEGEELFKISSLHYGHGLYDAWDEAVYLLSHALNLNLSLDRSMLLNVPSKEEVAEVRRLFRERSSEKTPSAYLTSRAWFCGLLFYVDRRVLVPRSPIGNLIKQKFQPWVPVPPNSILDLCTGSGCIGISCAYAFPDSKITISDISEDALIVANKNVRNHKCSGQIQIFESDLFGELGDERYDLIVSNPPYVDAEDYRSMPAEYFAEPALGLIAGDDGLDIVRKILCEAVDYLHEGGSLIVEVGNSAAALEQAYPDLPFLWVDFSEGDAGIFILTREQLIENHNFCK
;
A
#
# COMPACT_ATOMS: atom_id res chain seq x y z
N MET A 1 -43.47 -19.53 -8.26
CA MET A 1 -42.11 -19.97 -8.54
C MET A 1 -41.25 -19.26 -7.52
N SER A 2 -40.56 -19.95 -6.62
CA SER A 2 -39.62 -19.27 -5.72
C SER A 2 -38.49 -18.78 -6.58
N ASP A 3 -38.33 -17.45 -6.73
CA ASP A 3 -37.14 -16.88 -7.35
C ASP A 3 -35.91 -17.41 -6.62
N SER A 4 -35.24 -18.35 -7.25
CA SER A 4 -33.96 -18.85 -6.71
C SER A 4 -32.94 -17.75 -6.80
N THR A 5 -32.34 -17.35 -5.67
CA THR A 5 -31.27 -16.35 -5.64
C THR A 5 -30.05 -16.91 -6.39
N THR A 6 -29.71 -16.28 -7.52
CA THR A 6 -28.52 -16.66 -8.31
C THR A 6 -27.35 -15.76 -8.00
N VAL A 7 -26.13 -16.16 -8.38
CA VAL A 7 -24.94 -15.30 -8.31
C VAL A 7 -25.18 -13.98 -9.05
N ALA A 8 -25.79 -14.00 -10.24
CA ALA A 8 -26.12 -12.79 -10.98
C ALA A 8 -27.07 -11.85 -10.22
N SER A 9 -28.10 -12.41 -9.54
CA SER A 9 -29.03 -11.59 -8.76
C SER A 9 -28.38 -10.98 -7.51
N LEU A 10 -27.44 -11.70 -6.86
CA LEU A 10 -26.66 -11.17 -5.73
C LEU A 10 -25.69 -10.07 -6.16
N LEU A 11 -25.04 -10.20 -7.32
CA LEU A 11 -24.19 -9.14 -7.86
C LEU A 11 -24.97 -7.86 -8.14
N ALA A 12 -26.16 -7.99 -8.78
CA ALA A 12 -27.03 -6.84 -9.01
C ALA A 12 -27.51 -6.19 -7.71
N GLU A 13 -27.85 -7.01 -6.70
CA GLU A 13 -28.21 -6.55 -5.34
C GLU A 13 -27.06 -5.76 -4.71
N GLY A 14 -25.82 -6.27 -4.77
CA GLY A 14 -24.63 -5.63 -4.21
C GLY A 14 -24.27 -4.32 -4.92
N GLU A 15 -24.25 -4.35 -6.25
CA GLU A 15 -23.95 -3.15 -7.06
C GLU A 15 -24.94 -2.02 -6.78
N GLU A 16 -26.25 -2.32 -6.75
CA GLU A 16 -27.27 -1.32 -6.45
C GLU A 16 -27.13 -0.77 -5.03
N LEU A 17 -26.92 -1.64 -4.04
CA LEU A 17 -26.69 -1.25 -2.65
C LEU A 17 -25.49 -0.30 -2.54
N PHE A 18 -24.39 -0.62 -3.20
CA PHE A 18 -23.16 0.18 -3.12
C PHE A 18 -23.29 1.53 -3.83
N LYS A 19 -23.98 1.59 -4.96
CA LYS A 19 -24.29 2.85 -5.66
C LYS A 19 -25.06 3.85 -4.81
N ILE A 20 -26.03 3.37 -4.02
CA ILE A 20 -26.85 4.24 -3.17
C ILE A 20 -26.22 4.55 -1.81
N SER A 21 -25.17 3.83 -1.44
CA SER A 21 -24.56 3.94 -0.10
C SER A 21 -23.48 5.01 0.02
N SER A 22 -23.23 5.81 -1.01
CA SER A 22 -22.21 6.87 -1.03
C SER A 22 -20.85 6.35 -0.54
N LEU A 23 -20.37 5.25 -1.12
CA LEU A 23 -19.07 4.65 -0.81
C LEU A 23 -17.95 5.38 -1.52
N HIS A 24 -16.78 5.41 -0.88
CA HIS A 24 -15.55 5.81 -1.52
C HIS A 24 -14.75 4.58 -1.97
N TYR A 25 -14.28 4.61 -3.23
CA TYR A 25 -13.55 3.50 -3.88
C TYR A 25 -12.05 3.84 -3.98
N GLY A 26 -11.39 4.03 -2.84
CA GLY A 26 -9.97 4.42 -2.77
C GLY A 26 -9.01 3.33 -2.28
N HIS A 27 -9.51 2.08 -2.11
CA HIS A 27 -8.78 0.99 -1.48
C HIS A 27 -8.48 -0.17 -2.46
N GLY A 28 -8.17 0.17 -3.72
CA GLY A 28 -7.77 -0.80 -4.75
C GLY A 28 -8.90 -1.40 -5.56
N LEU A 29 -10.14 -0.94 -5.35
CA LEU A 29 -11.33 -1.24 -6.17
C LEU A 29 -11.86 0.08 -6.74
N TYR A 30 -12.45 0.05 -7.94
CA TYR A 30 -12.72 1.27 -8.69
C TYR A 30 -14.18 1.71 -8.64
N ASP A 31 -15.12 0.79 -8.44
CA ASP A 31 -16.54 1.09 -8.45
C ASP A 31 -17.40 0.06 -7.67
N ALA A 32 -18.72 0.29 -7.70
CA ALA A 32 -19.69 -0.57 -7.00
C ALA A 32 -19.74 -2.01 -7.53
N TRP A 33 -19.49 -2.20 -8.83
CA TRP A 33 -19.47 -3.52 -9.45
C TRP A 33 -18.24 -4.31 -8.98
N ASP A 34 -17.06 -3.71 -9.02
CA ASP A 34 -15.81 -4.32 -8.57
C ASP A 34 -15.90 -4.75 -7.10
N GLU A 35 -16.47 -3.90 -6.24
CA GLU A 35 -16.72 -4.21 -4.82
C GLU A 35 -17.68 -5.41 -4.66
N ALA A 36 -18.78 -5.44 -5.41
CA ALA A 36 -19.75 -6.52 -5.34
C ALA A 36 -19.13 -7.84 -5.82
N VAL A 37 -18.39 -7.83 -6.93
CA VAL A 37 -17.66 -8.99 -7.44
C VAL A 37 -16.64 -9.48 -6.43
N TYR A 38 -15.87 -8.57 -5.86
CA TYR A 38 -14.80 -8.91 -4.92
C TYR A 38 -15.34 -9.60 -3.67
N LEU A 39 -16.34 -9.01 -3.00
CA LEU A 39 -16.93 -9.54 -1.77
C LEU A 39 -17.72 -10.84 -2.02
N LEU A 40 -18.48 -10.90 -3.11
CA LEU A 40 -19.21 -12.11 -3.49
C LEU A 40 -18.25 -13.26 -3.81
N SER A 41 -17.22 -12.99 -4.62
CA SER A 41 -16.22 -14.02 -4.97
C SER A 41 -15.50 -14.55 -3.74
N HIS A 42 -15.21 -13.68 -2.77
CA HIS A 42 -14.64 -14.09 -1.49
C HIS A 42 -15.59 -15.03 -0.72
N ALA A 43 -16.85 -14.62 -0.54
CA ALA A 43 -17.84 -15.39 0.23
C ALA A 43 -18.13 -16.75 -0.38
N LEU A 44 -18.16 -16.84 -1.71
CA LEU A 44 -18.45 -18.07 -2.44
C LEU A 44 -17.19 -18.87 -2.85
N ASN A 45 -16.00 -18.41 -2.44
CA ASN A 45 -14.71 -18.98 -2.82
C ASN A 45 -14.56 -19.15 -4.36
N LEU A 46 -14.97 -18.14 -5.11
CA LEU A 46 -14.88 -18.08 -6.57
C LEU A 46 -13.66 -17.27 -7.01
N ASN A 47 -13.26 -17.46 -8.25
CA ASN A 47 -12.30 -16.55 -8.91
C ASN A 47 -12.96 -15.20 -9.20
N LEU A 48 -12.16 -14.12 -9.20
CA LEU A 48 -12.63 -12.77 -9.55
C LEU A 48 -13.12 -12.68 -11.02
N SER A 49 -12.61 -13.56 -11.90
CA SER A 49 -13.09 -13.68 -13.27
C SER A 49 -14.31 -14.61 -13.32
N LEU A 50 -15.51 -14.03 -13.24
CA LEU A 50 -16.77 -14.76 -13.29
C LEU A 50 -17.18 -15.03 -14.74
N ASP A 51 -17.36 -16.28 -15.10
CA ASP A 51 -17.92 -16.68 -16.39
C ASP A 51 -19.47 -16.77 -16.36
N ARG A 52 -20.08 -16.92 -17.55
CA ARG A 52 -21.56 -17.00 -17.66
C ARG A 52 -22.16 -18.17 -16.91
N SER A 53 -21.45 -19.29 -16.78
CA SER A 53 -21.97 -20.48 -16.10
C SER A 53 -22.04 -20.24 -14.60
N MET A 54 -21.04 -19.54 -14.03
CA MET A 54 -20.99 -19.16 -12.62
C MET A 54 -22.14 -18.22 -12.24
N LEU A 55 -22.53 -17.30 -13.13
CA LEU A 55 -23.62 -16.35 -12.88
C LEU A 55 -24.97 -17.02 -12.68
N LEU A 56 -25.19 -18.19 -13.26
CA LEU A 56 -26.43 -18.96 -13.15
C LEU A 56 -26.46 -19.87 -11.93
N ASN A 57 -25.35 -20.03 -11.23
CA ASN A 57 -25.29 -20.85 -10.01
C ASN A 57 -26.23 -20.29 -8.94
N VAL A 58 -26.83 -21.23 -8.18
CA VAL A 58 -27.70 -20.93 -7.04
C VAL A 58 -26.93 -21.28 -5.77
N PRO A 59 -26.38 -20.28 -5.05
CA PRO A 59 -25.69 -20.53 -3.79
C PRO A 59 -26.63 -21.07 -2.71
N SER A 60 -26.09 -21.76 -1.71
CA SER A 60 -26.81 -22.19 -0.53
C SER A 60 -27.37 -20.99 0.26
N LYS A 61 -28.31 -21.25 1.18
CA LYS A 61 -28.84 -20.18 2.03
C LYS A 61 -27.81 -19.57 2.93
N GLU A 62 -26.86 -20.37 3.39
CA GLU A 62 -25.72 -19.95 4.23
C GLU A 62 -24.77 -19.03 3.44
N GLU A 63 -24.43 -19.40 2.21
CA GLU A 63 -23.61 -18.58 1.31
C GLU A 63 -24.29 -17.25 0.97
N VAL A 64 -25.60 -17.26 0.65
CA VAL A 64 -26.37 -16.03 0.41
C VAL A 64 -26.36 -15.13 1.64
N ALA A 65 -26.52 -15.72 2.85
CA ALA A 65 -26.49 -14.95 4.09
C ALA A 65 -25.13 -14.28 4.33
N GLU A 66 -24.03 -14.99 4.03
CA GLU A 66 -22.67 -14.47 4.18
C GLU A 66 -22.39 -13.35 3.16
N VAL A 67 -22.75 -13.51 1.89
CA VAL A 67 -22.62 -12.45 0.88
C VAL A 67 -23.34 -11.18 1.36
N ARG A 68 -24.61 -11.32 1.79
CA ARG A 68 -25.41 -10.19 2.27
C ARG A 68 -24.86 -9.57 3.57
N ARG A 69 -24.21 -10.36 4.43
CA ARG A 69 -23.52 -9.84 5.61
C ARG A 69 -22.39 -8.92 5.20
N LEU A 70 -21.51 -9.39 4.31
CA LEU A 70 -20.38 -8.58 3.79
C LEU A 70 -20.86 -7.31 3.10
N PHE A 71 -21.89 -7.39 2.28
CA PHE A 71 -22.47 -6.22 1.60
C PHE A 71 -23.00 -5.19 2.62
N ARG A 72 -23.68 -5.62 3.67
CA ARG A 72 -24.16 -4.72 4.73
C ARG A 72 -23.00 -4.07 5.49
N GLU A 73 -22.00 -4.85 5.91
CA GLU A 73 -20.84 -4.31 6.63
C GLU A 73 -20.10 -3.29 5.78
N ARG A 74 -19.89 -3.57 4.48
CA ARG A 74 -19.28 -2.61 3.55
C ARG A 74 -20.12 -1.34 3.41
N SER A 75 -21.42 -1.46 3.23
CA SER A 75 -22.30 -0.33 2.94
C SER A 75 -22.62 0.53 4.16
N SER A 76 -22.85 -0.08 5.34
CA SER A 76 -23.27 0.64 6.55
C SER A 76 -22.12 1.10 7.42
N GLU A 77 -21.08 0.26 7.59
CA GLU A 77 -19.93 0.56 8.44
C GLU A 77 -18.77 1.21 7.67
N LYS A 78 -18.87 1.30 6.36
CA LYS A 78 -17.83 1.83 5.48
C LYS A 78 -16.48 1.09 5.61
N THR A 79 -16.52 -0.15 6.12
CA THR A 79 -15.30 -0.95 6.26
C THR A 79 -14.74 -1.31 4.90
N PRO A 80 -13.48 -1.03 4.58
CA PRO A 80 -12.86 -1.44 3.33
C PRO A 80 -12.99 -2.94 3.06
N SER A 81 -13.32 -3.31 1.81
CA SER A 81 -13.51 -4.71 1.41
C SER A 81 -12.27 -5.58 1.68
N ALA A 82 -11.08 -4.98 1.61
CA ALA A 82 -9.84 -5.65 1.96
C ALA A 82 -9.81 -6.15 3.41
N TYR A 83 -10.36 -5.39 4.36
CA TYR A 83 -10.45 -5.83 5.76
C TYR A 83 -11.54 -6.86 6.00
N LEU A 84 -12.68 -6.74 5.32
CA LEU A 84 -13.75 -7.72 5.41
C LEU A 84 -13.31 -9.10 4.93
N THR A 85 -12.43 -9.14 3.95
CA THR A 85 -11.89 -10.38 3.37
C THR A 85 -10.53 -10.78 3.93
N SER A 86 -9.88 -9.89 4.69
CA SER A 86 -8.48 -10.01 5.12
C SER A 86 -7.52 -10.23 3.94
N ARG A 87 -7.79 -9.61 2.79
CA ARG A 87 -7.04 -9.78 1.53
C ARG A 87 -6.90 -8.46 0.81
N ALA A 88 -5.72 -8.23 0.25
CA ALA A 88 -5.46 -7.11 -0.67
C ALA A 88 -4.49 -7.56 -1.77
N TRP A 89 -4.67 -7.04 -2.98
CA TRP A 89 -3.78 -7.32 -4.10
C TRP A 89 -2.77 -6.18 -4.28
N PHE A 90 -1.49 -6.53 -4.42
CA PHE A 90 -0.44 -5.56 -4.74
C PHE A 90 0.60 -6.22 -5.62
N CYS A 91 1.02 -5.57 -6.71
CA CYS A 91 1.95 -6.12 -7.70
C CYS A 91 1.59 -7.51 -8.25
N GLY A 92 0.29 -7.86 -8.26
CA GLY A 92 -0.17 -9.19 -8.67
C GLY A 92 -0.03 -10.28 -7.59
N LEU A 93 0.39 -9.91 -6.38
CA LEU A 93 0.53 -10.77 -5.22
C LEU A 93 -0.63 -10.55 -4.25
N LEU A 94 -1.03 -11.59 -3.52
CA LEU A 94 -2.11 -11.53 -2.54
C LEU A 94 -1.55 -11.39 -1.12
N PHE A 95 -1.89 -10.31 -0.44
CA PHE A 95 -1.46 -10.01 0.93
C PHE A 95 -2.58 -10.20 1.94
N TYR A 96 -2.24 -10.68 3.12
CA TYR A 96 -3.09 -10.58 4.29
C TYR A 96 -3.05 -9.14 4.81
N VAL A 97 -4.23 -8.60 5.10
CA VAL A 97 -4.37 -7.27 5.71
C VAL A 97 -5.48 -7.27 6.75
N ASP A 98 -5.35 -6.41 7.75
CA ASP A 98 -6.40 -6.06 8.71
C ASP A 98 -6.20 -4.62 9.20
N ARG A 99 -7.01 -4.17 10.17
CA ARG A 99 -7.01 -2.77 10.64
C ARG A 99 -5.71 -2.26 11.26
N ARG A 100 -4.67 -3.10 11.35
CA ARG A 100 -3.34 -2.73 11.85
C ARG A 100 -2.43 -2.13 10.78
N VAL A 101 -2.77 -2.26 9.51
CA VAL A 101 -1.96 -1.79 8.39
C VAL A 101 -2.83 -1.10 7.35
N LEU A 102 -2.24 -0.17 6.56
CA LEU A 102 -2.92 0.38 5.39
C LEU A 102 -3.21 -0.72 4.37
N VAL A 103 -4.32 -0.56 3.64
CA VAL A 103 -4.59 -1.38 2.46
C VAL A 103 -3.56 -1.06 1.37
N PRO A 104 -2.79 -2.04 0.87
CA PRO A 104 -1.80 -1.86 -0.18
C PRO A 104 -2.37 -1.19 -1.43
N ARG A 105 -1.87 0.00 -1.79
CA ARG A 105 -2.32 0.79 -2.95
C ARG A 105 -1.26 1.72 -3.54
N SER A 106 -0.02 1.63 -3.03
CA SER A 106 1.08 2.51 -3.43
C SER A 106 1.41 2.41 -4.94
N PRO A 107 1.52 3.54 -5.65
CA PRO A 107 2.00 3.57 -7.04
C PRO A 107 3.47 3.14 -7.19
N ILE A 108 4.26 3.05 -6.10
CA ILE A 108 5.58 2.39 -6.10
C ILE A 108 5.51 0.98 -6.69
N GLY A 109 4.35 0.30 -6.57
CA GLY A 109 4.13 -0.99 -7.23
C GLY A 109 4.37 -1.00 -8.73
N ASN A 110 4.15 0.13 -9.42
CA ASN A 110 4.43 0.26 -10.85
C ASN A 110 5.95 0.33 -11.12
N LEU A 111 6.70 0.99 -10.25
CA LEU A 111 8.17 1.02 -10.32
C LEU A 111 8.76 -0.36 -10.06
N ILE A 112 8.25 -1.09 -9.08
CA ILE A 112 8.70 -2.46 -8.78
C ILE A 112 8.50 -3.37 -10.00
N LYS A 113 7.33 -3.32 -10.66
CA LYS A 113 7.04 -4.11 -11.88
C LYS A 113 8.02 -3.81 -13.01
N GLN A 114 8.51 -2.58 -13.09
CA GLN A 114 9.53 -2.12 -14.05
C GLN A 114 10.95 -2.28 -13.50
N LYS A 115 11.14 -2.93 -12.33
CA LYS A 115 12.44 -3.07 -11.65
C LYS A 115 13.14 -1.74 -11.44
N PHE A 116 12.37 -0.70 -11.14
CA PHE A 116 12.80 0.69 -10.96
C PHE A 116 13.55 1.30 -12.16
N GLN A 117 13.40 0.72 -13.35
CA GLN A 117 14.02 1.26 -14.57
C GLN A 117 13.24 2.51 -15.06
N PRO A 118 13.94 3.51 -15.62
CA PRO A 118 15.41 3.59 -15.84
C PRO A 118 16.19 4.15 -14.64
N TRP A 119 15.54 4.42 -13.51
CA TRP A 119 16.07 5.20 -12.39
C TRP A 119 17.13 4.44 -11.58
N VAL A 120 16.99 3.13 -11.44
CA VAL A 120 17.96 2.25 -10.79
C VAL A 120 18.50 1.28 -11.86
N PRO A 121 19.52 1.70 -12.61
CA PRO A 121 19.98 0.97 -13.81
C PRO A 121 20.67 -0.35 -13.47
N VAL A 122 21.23 -0.47 -12.26
CA VAL A 122 21.88 -1.70 -11.78
C VAL A 122 20.96 -2.36 -10.75
N PRO A 123 20.68 -3.67 -10.87
CA PRO A 123 19.88 -4.36 -9.85
C PRO A 123 20.50 -4.18 -8.46
N PRO A 124 19.73 -3.72 -7.46
CA PRO A 124 20.24 -3.51 -6.10
C PRO A 124 20.54 -4.87 -5.44
N ASN A 125 21.63 -4.98 -4.68
CA ASN A 125 21.95 -6.14 -3.85
C ASN A 125 21.27 -6.06 -2.48
N SER A 126 21.00 -4.84 -2.01
CA SER A 126 20.37 -4.57 -0.71
C SER A 126 19.27 -3.51 -0.87
N ILE A 127 18.08 -3.81 -0.32
CA ILE A 127 16.90 -2.93 -0.39
C ILE A 127 16.34 -2.77 1.02
N LEU A 128 16.03 -1.51 1.39
CA LEU A 128 15.28 -1.19 2.60
C LEU A 128 13.89 -0.68 2.22
N ASP A 129 12.85 -1.25 2.82
CA ASP A 129 11.47 -0.78 2.80
C ASP A 129 11.13 -0.18 4.17
N LEU A 130 11.14 1.16 4.25
CA LEU A 130 10.80 1.93 5.45
C LEU A 130 9.30 2.18 5.54
N CYS A 131 8.74 2.14 6.76
CA CYS A 131 7.30 2.27 7.00
C CYS A 131 6.52 1.19 6.24
N THR A 132 6.97 -0.05 6.38
CA THR A 132 6.58 -1.19 5.51
C THR A 132 5.11 -1.59 5.62
N GLY A 133 4.43 -1.27 6.74
CA GLY A 133 3.05 -1.63 6.99
C GLY A 133 2.81 -3.14 6.86
N SER A 134 2.09 -3.56 5.82
CA SER A 134 1.81 -4.98 5.54
C SER A 134 3.01 -5.78 4.98
N GLY A 135 4.13 -5.13 4.70
CA GLY A 135 5.28 -5.71 4.01
C GLY A 135 5.14 -5.78 2.48
N CYS A 136 4.11 -5.16 1.91
CA CYS A 136 3.76 -5.37 0.50
C CYS A 136 4.83 -4.85 -0.47
N ILE A 137 5.47 -3.71 -0.19
CA ILE A 137 6.55 -3.15 -1.02
C ILE A 137 7.79 -4.05 -0.92
N GLY A 138 8.29 -4.32 0.29
CA GLY A 138 9.48 -5.15 0.49
C GLY A 138 9.33 -6.56 -0.07
N ILE A 139 8.19 -7.22 0.15
CA ILE A 139 7.91 -8.54 -0.40
C ILE A 139 7.85 -8.49 -1.93
N SER A 140 7.21 -7.47 -2.52
CA SER A 140 7.17 -7.32 -3.97
C SER A 140 8.57 -7.06 -4.55
N CYS A 141 9.43 -6.31 -3.84
CA CYS A 141 10.85 -6.17 -4.19
C CYS A 141 11.59 -7.52 -4.14
N ALA A 142 11.30 -8.38 -3.16
CA ALA A 142 11.91 -9.71 -3.08
C ALA A 142 11.56 -10.58 -4.31
N TYR A 143 10.34 -10.48 -4.84
CA TYR A 143 9.96 -11.15 -6.08
C TYR A 143 10.63 -10.55 -7.32
N ALA A 144 10.77 -9.22 -7.38
CA ALA A 144 11.40 -8.53 -8.51
C ALA A 144 12.92 -8.74 -8.55
N PHE A 145 13.56 -8.91 -7.38
CA PHE A 145 15.01 -9.02 -7.19
C PHE A 145 15.32 -10.23 -6.29
N PRO A 146 15.26 -11.45 -6.84
CA PRO A 146 15.38 -12.68 -6.03
C PRO A 146 16.76 -12.87 -5.38
N ASP A 147 17.79 -12.19 -5.87
CA ASP A 147 19.16 -12.27 -5.34
C ASP A 147 19.47 -11.17 -4.31
N SER A 148 18.57 -10.19 -4.13
CA SER A 148 18.76 -9.07 -3.21
C SER A 148 18.44 -9.46 -1.77
N LYS A 149 19.15 -8.88 -0.82
CA LYS A 149 18.76 -8.87 0.60
C LYS A 149 17.75 -7.75 0.83
N ILE A 150 16.64 -8.06 1.48
CA ILE A 150 15.59 -7.10 1.78
C ILE A 150 15.51 -6.90 3.28
N THR A 151 15.51 -5.65 3.70
CA THR A 151 15.15 -5.25 5.05
C THR A 151 13.81 -4.53 5.00
N ILE A 152 12.90 -4.87 5.89
CA ILE A 152 11.63 -4.16 6.06
C ILE A 152 11.55 -3.66 7.49
N SER A 153 11.10 -2.42 7.68
CA SER A 153 10.99 -1.84 9.02
C SER A 153 9.73 -1.02 9.20
N ASP A 154 9.22 -1.01 10.43
CA ASP A 154 8.08 -0.19 10.84
C ASP A 154 8.23 0.13 12.33
N ILE A 155 7.69 1.26 12.76
CA ILE A 155 7.63 1.64 14.18
C ILE A 155 6.53 0.86 14.93
N SER A 156 5.55 0.35 14.20
CA SER A 156 4.38 -0.35 14.74
C SER A 156 4.63 -1.85 14.85
N GLU A 157 4.76 -2.38 16.06
CA GLU A 157 4.80 -3.81 16.32
C GLU A 157 3.58 -4.53 15.70
N ASP A 158 2.40 -3.94 15.78
CA ASP A 158 1.17 -4.45 15.18
C ASP A 158 1.26 -4.60 13.65
N ALA A 159 1.86 -3.62 12.96
CA ALA A 159 2.12 -3.71 11.54
C ALA A 159 3.13 -4.82 11.22
N LEU A 160 4.19 -4.94 12.01
CA LEU A 160 5.21 -5.99 11.83
C LEU A 160 4.66 -7.40 12.06
N ILE A 161 3.66 -7.58 12.92
CA ILE A 161 2.95 -8.87 13.05
C ILE A 161 2.27 -9.24 11.70
N VAL A 162 1.63 -8.27 11.04
CA VAL A 162 1.02 -8.48 9.72
C VAL A 162 2.08 -8.73 8.65
N ALA A 163 3.14 -7.90 8.60
CA ALA A 163 4.26 -8.06 7.67
C ALA A 163 4.90 -9.44 7.78
N ASN A 164 5.20 -9.90 9.02
CA ASN A 164 5.79 -11.21 9.27
C ASN A 164 4.87 -12.37 8.79
N LYS A 165 3.55 -12.23 8.98
CA LYS A 165 2.58 -13.19 8.44
C LYS A 165 2.68 -13.24 6.91
N ASN A 166 2.77 -12.10 6.24
CA ASN A 166 2.92 -12.02 4.79
C ASN A 166 4.26 -12.59 4.31
N VAL A 167 5.38 -12.25 4.97
CA VAL A 167 6.71 -12.80 4.65
C VAL A 167 6.69 -14.33 4.69
N ARG A 168 6.02 -14.92 5.70
CA ARG A 168 5.87 -16.37 5.81
C ARG A 168 4.97 -16.94 4.72
N ASN A 169 3.82 -16.32 4.44
CA ASN A 169 2.89 -16.74 3.41
C ASN A 169 3.54 -16.76 2.01
N HIS A 170 4.38 -15.76 1.73
CA HIS A 170 5.14 -15.63 0.49
C HIS A 170 6.45 -16.44 0.47
N LYS A 171 6.80 -17.12 1.59
CA LYS A 171 8.02 -17.93 1.73
C LYS A 171 9.33 -17.15 1.52
N CYS A 172 9.32 -15.87 1.86
CA CYS A 172 10.47 -14.96 1.71
C CYS A 172 11.34 -14.83 2.98
N SER A 173 11.11 -15.65 4.02
CA SER A 173 11.81 -15.54 5.31
C SER A 173 13.33 -15.72 5.23
N GLY A 174 13.85 -16.32 4.16
CA GLY A 174 15.30 -16.45 3.95
C GLY A 174 15.94 -15.23 3.27
N GLN A 175 15.13 -14.33 2.73
CA GLN A 175 15.56 -13.15 1.96
C GLN A 175 15.22 -11.85 2.68
N ILE A 176 14.19 -11.84 3.54
CA ILE A 176 13.67 -10.64 4.21
C ILE A 176 14.02 -10.67 5.69
N GLN A 177 14.64 -9.60 6.18
CA GLN A 177 14.82 -9.29 7.61
C GLN A 177 13.79 -8.24 8.04
N ILE A 178 13.28 -8.36 9.27
CA ILE A 178 12.22 -7.50 9.81
C ILE A 178 12.77 -6.80 11.06
N PHE A 179 12.62 -5.47 11.11
CA PHE A 179 13.05 -4.66 12.25
C PHE A 179 11.90 -3.79 12.74
N GLU A 180 11.73 -3.74 14.06
CA GLU A 180 10.96 -2.67 14.69
C GLU A 180 11.89 -1.47 14.87
N SER A 181 11.54 -0.34 14.20
CA SER A 181 12.42 0.83 14.15
C SER A 181 11.63 2.12 13.92
N ASP A 182 11.93 3.17 14.67
CA ASP A 182 11.55 4.53 14.30
C ASP A 182 12.50 4.98 13.16
N LEU A 183 12.03 4.82 11.94
CA LEU A 183 12.81 5.01 10.72
C LEU A 183 14.10 4.19 10.75
N PHE A 184 15.26 4.85 10.83
CA PHE A 184 16.58 4.23 10.77
C PHE A 184 17.15 3.82 12.13
N GLY A 185 16.52 4.25 13.24
CA GLY A 185 17.11 4.21 14.58
C GLY A 185 17.64 2.87 15.05
N GLU A 186 17.01 1.76 14.68
CA GLU A 186 17.36 0.40 15.12
C GLU A 186 18.03 -0.44 14.00
N LEU A 187 18.36 0.18 12.85
CA LEU A 187 18.94 -0.53 11.69
C LEU A 187 20.48 -0.70 11.79
N GLY A 188 21.12 -0.10 12.82
CA GLY A 188 22.57 -0.16 13.01
C GLY A 188 23.34 0.56 11.90
N ASP A 189 24.50 -0.03 11.50
CA ASP A 189 25.39 0.56 10.47
C ASP A 189 25.15 -0.02 9.06
N GLU A 190 24.02 -0.69 8.85
CA GLU A 190 23.68 -1.29 7.56
C GLU A 190 23.44 -0.21 6.51
N ARG A 191 23.87 -0.50 5.26
CA ARG A 191 23.66 0.40 4.11
C ARG A 191 22.98 -0.33 2.97
N TYR A 192 22.27 0.44 2.15
CA TYR A 192 21.41 -0.11 1.10
C TYR A 192 21.71 0.53 -0.26
N ASP A 193 21.57 -0.27 -1.33
CA ASP A 193 21.64 0.24 -2.69
C ASP A 193 20.35 0.97 -3.08
N LEU A 194 19.24 0.60 -2.43
CA LEU A 194 17.93 1.20 -2.64
C LEU A 194 17.18 1.31 -1.31
N ILE A 195 16.72 2.51 -1.00
CA ILE A 195 15.75 2.76 0.08
C ILE A 195 14.43 3.15 -0.58
N VAL A 196 13.36 2.41 -0.26
CA VAL A 196 11.98 2.72 -0.68
C VAL A 196 11.14 3.01 0.54
N SER A 197 10.22 3.97 0.43
CA SER A 197 9.27 4.25 1.50
C SER A 197 7.95 4.78 0.96
N ASN A 198 6.85 4.30 1.55
CA ASN A 198 5.57 4.97 1.51
C ASN A 198 5.22 5.38 2.94
N PRO A 199 5.81 6.45 3.46
CA PRO A 199 5.60 6.90 4.83
C PRO A 199 4.24 7.57 4.98
N PRO A 200 3.76 7.84 6.21
CA PRO A 200 2.67 8.77 6.42
C PRO A 200 3.00 10.15 5.81
N TYR A 201 2.04 10.73 5.07
CA TYR A 201 2.19 12.03 4.40
C TYR A 201 0.92 12.89 4.41
N VAL A 202 -0.13 12.46 5.11
CA VAL A 202 -1.39 13.20 5.17
C VAL A 202 -1.28 14.27 6.24
N ASP A 203 -1.59 15.51 5.86
CA ASP A 203 -1.69 16.60 6.82
C ASP A 203 -2.96 16.52 7.67
N ALA A 204 -3.00 17.28 8.77
CA ALA A 204 -4.08 17.22 9.75
C ALA A 204 -5.43 17.76 9.20
N GLU A 205 -5.44 18.62 8.19
CA GLU A 205 -6.65 19.19 7.57
C GLU A 205 -7.22 18.18 6.57
N ASP A 206 -6.38 17.64 5.69
CA ASP A 206 -6.74 16.60 4.72
C ASP A 206 -7.29 15.37 5.45
N TYR A 207 -6.64 14.91 6.53
CA TYR A 207 -7.13 13.77 7.30
C TYR A 207 -8.56 13.96 7.82
N ARG A 208 -8.91 15.15 8.33
CA ARG A 208 -10.27 15.42 8.83
C ARG A 208 -11.32 15.41 7.73
N SER A 209 -10.93 15.67 6.49
CA SER A 209 -11.82 15.72 5.33
C SER A 209 -11.91 14.40 4.56
N MET A 210 -11.10 13.39 4.94
CA MET A 210 -11.10 12.09 4.29
C MET A 210 -12.46 11.39 4.36
N PRO A 211 -12.80 10.58 3.34
CA PRO A 211 -13.94 9.66 3.38
C PRO A 211 -13.89 8.71 4.59
N ALA A 212 -15.06 8.28 5.04
CA ALA A 212 -15.21 7.47 6.25
C ALA A 212 -14.40 6.15 6.23
N GLU A 213 -14.18 5.61 5.04
CA GLU A 213 -13.40 4.39 4.81
C GLU A 213 -11.96 4.49 5.35
N TYR A 214 -11.34 5.68 5.22
CA TYR A 214 -9.96 5.90 5.69
C TYR A 214 -9.83 5.89 7.21
N PHE A 215 -10.90 6.20 7.95
CA PHE A 215 -10.88 6.11 9.42
C PHE A 215 -10.88 4.66 9.95
N ALA A 216 -11.09 3.68 9.07
CA ALA A 216 -10.90 2.27 9.41
C ALA A 216 -9.43 1.84 9.39
N GLU A 217 -8.57 2.64 8.74
CA GLU A 217 -7.12 2.43 8.66
C GLU A 217 -6.41 3.03 9.88
N PRO A 218 -5.20 2.53 10.24
CA PRO A 218 -4.46 3.09 11.38
C PRO A 218 -4.00 4.53 11.08
N ALA A 219 -4.39 5.48 11.92
CA ALA A 219 -4.02 6.89 11.77
C ALA A 219 -2.48 7.10 11.74
N LEU A 220 -1.73 6.25 12.45
CA LEU A 220 -0.27 6.25 12.44
C LEU A 220 0.31 6.07 11.03
N GLY A 221 -0.36 5.32 10.16
CA GLY A 221 0.08 5.09 8.78
C GLY A 221 -0.34 6.20 7.81
N LEU A 222 -1.11 7.20 8.26
CA LEU A 222 -1.64 8.28 7.42
C LEU A 222 -1.07 9.65 7.79
N ILE A 223 -1.11 10.02 9.08
CA ILE A 223 -0.89 11.39 9.54
C ILE A 223 0.60 11.70 9.72
N ALA A 224 1.05 12.83 9.16
CA ALA A 224 2.43 13.32 9.29
C ALA A 224 2.51 14.83 9.61
N GLY A 225 1.87 15.22 10.70
CA GLY A 225 1.93 16.59 11.20
C GLY A 225 0.94 17.55 10.52
N ASP A 226 1.27 18.84 10.62
CA ASP A 226 0.39 19.91 10.12
C ASP A 226 0.48 20.11 8.62
N ASP A 227 1.59 19.72 7.99
CA ASP A 227 1.85 19.91 6.56
C ASP A 227 2.16 18.59 5.81
N GLY A 228 2.00 17.45 6.49
CA GLY A 228 2.23 16.13 5.90
C GLY A 228 3.71 15.77 5.71
N LEU A 229 4.66 16.54 6.24
CA LEU A 229 6.08 16.38 5.94
C LEU A 229 6.92 15.86 7.11
N ASP A 230 6.36 15.67 8.31
CA ASP A 230 7.15 15.33 9.50
C ASP A 230 8.05 14.10 9.31
N ILE A 231 7.53 13.08 8.64
CA ILE A 231 8.26 11.83 8.45
C ILE A 231 9.25 11.94 7.30
N VAL A 232 8.84 12.53 6.16
CA VAL A 232 9.74 12.67 5.00
C VAL A 232 10.93 13.58 5.30
N ARG A 233 10.77 14.61 6.16
CA ARG A 233 11.88 15.44 6.63
C ARG A 233 12.97 14.62 7.31
N LYS A 234 12.58 13.72 8.21
CA LYS A 234 13.53 12.83 8.89
C LYS A 234 14.20 11.88 7.89
N ILE A 235 13.40 11.27 6.99
CA ILE A 235 13.94 10.37 5.96
C ILE A 235 15.00 11.09 5.11
N LEU A 236 14.71 12.30 4.63
CA LEU A 236 15.66 13.08 3.83
C LEU A 236 16.97 13.37 4.58
N CYS A 237 16.89 13.67 5.88
CA CYS A 237 18.07 13.99 6.68
C CYS A 237 18.93 12.77 7.00
N GLU A 238 18.33 11.62 7.21
CA GLU A 238 19.03 10.44 7.70
C GLU A 238 19.43 9.46 6.59
N ALA A 239 18.69 9.41 5.47
CA ALA A 239 18.89 8.43 4.40
C ALA A 239 20.31 8.42 3.82
N VAL A 240 21.01 9.57 3.83
CA VAL A 240 22.38 9.70 3.31
C VAL A 240 23.37 8.78 4.02
N ASP A 241 23.16 8.51 5.30
CA ASP A 241 24.03 7.65 6.12
C ASP A 241 23.77 6.16 5.89
N TYR A 242 22.57 5.84 5.39
CA TYR A 242 22.10 4.48 5.12
C TYR A 242 22.11 4.08 3.64
N LEU A 243 22.56 4.95 2.75
CA LEU A 243 22.76 4.63 1.34
C LEU A 243 24.21 4.26 1.04
N HIS A 244 24.42 3.25 0.19
CA HIS A 244 25.71 3.03 -0.46
C HIS A 244 26.01 4.14 -1.46
N GLU A 245 27.28 4.29 -1.86
CA GLU A 245 27.69 5.12 -2.98
C GLU A 245 26.94 4.71 -4.24
N GLY A 246 26.32 5.65 -4.94
CA GLY A 246 25.43 5.40 -6.09
C GLY A 246 24.06 4.86 -5.71
N GLY A 247 23.74 4.76 -4.42
CA GLY A 247 22.43 4.32 -3.94
C GLY A 247 21.33 5.34 -4.14
N SER A 248 20.08 4.88 -4.18
CA SER A 248 18.91 5.71 -4.47
C SER A 248 17.88 5.66 -3.34
N LEU A 249 17.26 6.81 -3.08
CA LEU A 249 16.10 6.99 -2.21
C LEU A 249 14.86 7.22 -3.07
N ILE A 250 13.80 6.43 -2.88
CA ILE A 250 12.51 6.55 -3.56
C ILE A 250 11.41 6.66 -2.52
N VAL A 251 10.70 7.79 -2.50
CA VAL A 251 9.68 8.06 -1.48
C VAL A 251 8.40 8.57 -2.11
N GLU A 252 7.28 8.00 -1.66
CA GLU A 252 5.95 8.51 -1.94
C GLU A 252 5.57 9.56 -0.89
N VAL A 253 5.07 10.70 -1.35
CA VAL A 253 4.56 11.79 -0.50
C VAL A 253 3.18 12.28 -0.96
N GLY A 254 2.61 11.63 -1.97
CA GLY A 254 1.25 11.90 -2.45
C GLY A 254 0.96 13.39 -2.62
N ASN A 255 -0.13 13.86 -2.03
CA ASN A 255 -0.59 15.25 -2.12
C ASN A 255 0.37 16.26 -1.48
N SER A 256 1.30 15.82 -0.62
CA SER A 256 2.28 16.70 0.04
C SER A 256 3.48 17.06 -0.85
N ALA A 257 3.52 16.61 -2.12
CA ALA A 257 4.60 16.89 -3.07
C ALA A 257 4.85 18.40 -3.25
N ALA A 258 3.80 19.20 -3.44
CA ALA A 258 3.93 20.65 -3.61
C ALA A 258 4.45 21.34 -2.35
N ALA A 259 4.04 20.89 -1.17
CA ALA A 259 4.55 21.40 0.12
C ALA A 259 6.03 21.03 0.30
N LEU A 260 6.42 19.83 -0.12
CA LEU A 260 7.80 19.36 -0.07
C LEU A 260 8.73 20.20 -0.97
N GLU A 261 8.33 20.46 -2.23
CA GLU A 261 9.08 21.33 -3.14
C GLU A 261 9.23 22.75 -2.59
N GLN A 262 8.18 23.28 -1.99
CA GLN A 262 8.23 24.60 -1.38
C GLN A 262 9.14 24.64 -0.14
N ALA A 263 9.19 23.57 0.66
CA ALA A 263 10.05 23.47 1.83
C ALA A 263 11.53 23.30 1.47
N TYR A 264 11.81 22.63 0.35
CA TYR A 264 13.17 22.28 -0.09
C TYR A 264 13.41 22.63 -1.57
N PRO A 265 13.39 23.94 -1.95
CA PRO A 265 13.46 24.37 -3.35
C PRO A 265 14.81 24.07 -4.02
N ASP A 266 15.86 23.84 -3.23
CA ASP A 266 17.21 23.56 -3.74
C ASP A 266 17.46 22.05 -3.93
N LEU A 267 16.58 21.17 -3.41
CA LEU A 267 16.70 19.73 -3.62
C LEU A 267 16.27 19.36 -5.05
N PRO A 268 17.12 18.66 -5.81
CA PRO A 268 16.81 18.30 -7.19
C PRO A 268 15.90 17.06 -7.25
N PHE A 269 14.69 17.15 -6.72
CA PHE A 269 13.72 16.07 -6.76
C PHE A 269 13.45 15.63 -8.20
N LEU A 270 13.63 14.35 -8.47
CA LEU A 270 13.19 13.74 -9.71
C LEU A 270 11.81 13.14 -9.46
N TRP A 271 10.77 13.85 -9.86
CA TRP A 271 9.40 13.38 -9.77
C TRP A 271 9.10 12.33 -10.83
N VAL A 272 8.41 11.28 -10.43
CA VAL A 272 8.02 10.18 -11.34
C VAL A 272 6.62 10.45 -11.88
N ASP A 273 6.52 10.66 -13.19
CA ASP A 273 5.26 10.81 -13.90
C ASP A 273 4.65 9.45 -14.24
N PHE A 274 3.37 9.28 -13.97
CA PHE A 274 2.58 8.13 -14.41
C PHE A 274 1.52 8.57 -15.42
N SER A 275 1.17 7.68 -16.36
CA SER A 275 0.15 7.97 -17.38
C SER A 275 -1.25 8.29 -16.81
N GLU A 276 -1.49 7.93 -15.56
CA GLU A 276 -2.76 8.13 -14.85
C GLU A 276 -2.76 9.36 -13.92
N GLY A 277 -1.70 10.16 -13.95
CA GLY A 277 -1.53 11.36 -13.14
C GLY A 277 -0.29 11.33 -12.25
N ASP A 278 -0.02 12.47 -11.60
CA ASP A 278 1.10 12.63 -10.68
C ASP A 278 0.80 11.90 -9.36
N ALA A 279 1.67 10.97 -9.00
CA ALA A 279 1.50 10.15 -7.80
C ALA A 279 2.30 10.66 -6.59
N GLY A 280 3.01 11.79 -6.72
CA GLY A 280 3.85 12.35 -5.67
C GLY A 280 4.95 11.38 -5.22
N ILE A 281 5.66 10.74 -6.16
CA ILE A 281 6.84 9.94 -5.88
C ILE A 281 8.07 10.69 -6.37
N PHE A 282 9.03 10.86 -5.49
CA PHE A 282 10.33 11.41 -5.86
C PHE A 282 11.47 10.40 -5.75
N ILE A 283 12.53 10.68 -6.48
CA ILE A 283 13.79 9.96 -6.45
C ILE A 283 14.92 10.95 -6.19
N LEU A 284 15.84 10.56 -5.27
CA LEU A 284 17.09 11.24 -5.02
C LEU A 284 18.22 10.23 -4.93
N THR A 285 19.41 10.58 -5.44
CA THR A 285 20.60 9.77 -5.19
C THR A 285 21.29 10.17 -3.90
N ARG A 286 22.13 9.30 -3.37
CA ARG A 286 22.96 9.60 -2.20
C ARG A 286 23.81 10.87 -2.43
N GLU A 287 24.38 11.03 -3.60
CA GLU A 287 25.23 12.16 -3.98
C GLU A 287 24.44 13.48 -3.94
N GLN A 288 23.20 13.47 -4.46
CA GLN A 288 22.30 14.64 -4.40
C GLN A 288 21.95 15.01 -2.96
N LEU A 289 21.74 14.01 -2.08
CA LEU A 289 21.52 14.25 -0.65
C LEU A 289 22.76 14.86 0.03
N ILE A 290 23.97 14.40 -0.28
CA ILE A 290 25.21 14.94 0.26
C ILE A 290 25.42 16.39 -0.17
N GLU A 291 25.28 16.68 -1.47
CA GLU A 291 25.48 18.01 -2.04
C GLU A 291 24.56 19.06 -1.42
N ASN A 292 23.38 18.65 -1.01
CA ASN A 292 22.34 19.53 -0.48
C ASN A 292 22.10 19.36 1.03
N HIS A 293 22.93 18.65 1.77
CA HIS A 293 22.69 18.25 3.18
C HIS A 293 22.52 19.43 4.18
N ASN A 294 22.75 20.68 3.74
CA ASN A 294 22.56 21.87 4.59
C ASN A 294 21.11 22.12 5.04
N PHE A 295 20.14 21.48 4.41
CA PHE A 295 18.71 21.60 4.76
C PHE A 295 18.33 20.90 6.08
N CYS A 296 19.16 20.01 6.59
CA CYS A 296 18.93 19.29 7.86
C CYS A 296 19.39 20.07 9.12
N LYS A 297 19.91 21.27 8.94
CA LYS A 297 20.36 22.17 10.01
C LYS A 297 19.30 23.20 10.33
#